data_a099eed57480b9961216fab4cbc215e4
#
_entry.id   a099eed57480b9961216fab4cbc215e4
#
_cell.length_a   1.000
_cell.length_b   1.000
_cell.length_c   1.000
_cell.angle_alpha   90.00
_cell.angle_beta   90.00
_cell.angle_gamma   90.00
#
_symmetry.space_group_name_H-M   'P 1'
#
loop_
_entity.id
_entity.type
_entity.pdbx_description
1 polymer ?
#
loop_
_entity_poly.entity_id
_entity_poly.type
_entity_poly.pdbx_seq_one_letter_code
_entity_poly.pdbx_strand_id
1 'polypeptide(L)'
;IAINETTHDIRSGQVPLPEGYTYYILKFAEGDDFPFTQMEMVYYEMAKEAGITMMPSRLIQIEGKHHFLTERYDRINGEKIHTQTLAAMNPDATSYEDLFEVCRKLNIPASEQSELYRRTVFNIMGGNVDDHIKNFSFLMERNGTWHITPAYDMTFTTNLDGAAYEKRTLHEHCRKR
;
A
#
# COMPACT_ATOMS: atom_id res chain seq x y z
N ILE A 1 -8.71 9.22 8.47
CA ILE A 1 -9.01 9.60 9.85
C ILE A 1 -7.74 9.77 10.67
N ALA A 2 -7.84 10.36 11.85
CA ALA A 2 -6.78 10.38 12.85
C ALA A 2 -7.37 9.98 14.20
N ILE A 3 -6.63 9.20 14.98
CA ILE A 3 -7.06 8.66 16.26
C ILE A 3 -6.04 9.04 17.32
N ASN A 4 -6.54 9.54 18.45
CA ASN A 4 -5.74 9.63 19.67
C ASN A 4 -5.90 8.30 20.43
N GLU A 5 -4.83 7.48 20.44
CA GLU A 5 -4.88 6.11 21.00
C GLU A 5 -5.07 6.11 22.53
N THR A 6 -4.85 7.24 23.22
CA THR A 6 -5.05 7.35 24.66
C THR A 6 -6.49 7.72 25.02
N THR A 7 -7.07 8.68 24.30
CA THR A 7 -8.43 9.19 24.58
C THR A 7 -9.49 8.55 23.71
N HIS A 8 -9.09 7.79 22.68
CA HIS A 8 -9.95 7.21 21.66
C HIS A 8 -10.76 8.26 20.86
N ASP A 9 -10.33 9.53 20.89
CA ASP A 9 -10.94 10.59 20.09
C ASP A 9 -10.57 10.40 18.61
N ILE A 10 -11.58 10.46 17.74
CA ILE A 10 -11.43 10.25 16.29
C ILE A 10 -11.74 11.56 15.59
N ARG A 11 -10.83 12.00 14.72
CA ARG A 11 -10.95 13.25 13.95
C ARG A 11 -10.66 13.07 12.47
N SER A 12 -10.99 14.10 11.71
CA SER A 12 -10.59 14.15 10.31
C SER A 12 -9.07 14.23 10.20
N GLY A 13 -8.46 13.31 9.46
CA GLY A 13 -7.02 13.32 9.13
C GLY A 13 -6.63 14.36 8.08
N GLN A 14 -7.54 15.27 7.67
CA GLN A 14 -7.27 16.30 6.67
C GLN A 14 -6.91 17.66 7.27
N VAL A 15 -7.11 17.82 8.56
CA VAL A 15 -6.83 19.07 9.30
C VAL A 15 -5.60 18.91 10.19
N PRO A 16 -4.87 20.00 10.49
CA PRO A 16 -3.83 19.97 11.51
C PRO A 16 -4.41 19.56 12.86
N LEU A 17 -3.76 18.64 13.55
CA LEU A 17 -4.18 18.12 14.85
C LEU A 17 -3.09 18.35 15.88
N PRO A 18 -3.44 18.48 17.18
CA PRO A 18 -2.46 18.53 18.25
C PRO A 18 -1.65 17.23 18.33
N GLU A 19 -0.62 17.21 19.14
CA GLU A 19 0.18 16.01 19.43
C GLU A 19 -0.69 14.88 20.00
N GLY A 20 -0.27 13.64 19.79
CA GLY A 20 -0.94 12.44 20.29
C GLY A 20 -1.94 11.80 19.32
N TYR A 21 -2.10 12.34 18.11
CA TYR A 21 -2.90 11.70 17.08
C TYR A 21 -2.02 10.94 16.08
N THR A 22 -2.41 9.70 15.81
CA THR A 22 -1.87 8.88 14.72
C THR A 22 -2.83 8.92 13.53
N TYR A 23 -2.28 9.06 12.34
CA TYR A 23 -3.06 9.18 11.10
C TYR A 23 -3.24 7.80 10.45
N TYR A 24 -4.47 7.52 10.02
CA TYR A 24 -4.87 6.22 9.46
C TYR A 24 -5.62 6.36 8.15
N ILE A 25 -5.53 5.33 7.33
CA ILE A 25 -6.49 5.00 6.28
C ILE A 25 -7.43 3.96 6.86
N LEU A 26 -8.73 4.19 6.75
CA LEU A 26 -9.79 3.27 7.12
C LEU A 26 -10.47 2.77 5.86
N LYS A 27 -10.43 1.47 5.62
CA LYS A 27 -11.17 0.79 4.57
C LYS A 27 -12.40 0.12 5.18
N PHE A 28 -13.56 0.53 4.72
CA PHE A 28 -14.82 -0.03 5.19
C PHE A 28 -15.08 -1.40 4.59
N ALA A 29 -15.66 -2.31 5.39
CA ALA A 29 -16.20 -3.55 4.87
C ALA A 29 -17.40 -3.23 3.97
N GLU A 30 -17.33 -3.64 2.71
CA GLU A 30 -18.38 -3.46 1.72
C GLU A 30 -19.08 -4.80 1.45
N GLY A 31 -20.42 -4.76 1.38
CA GLY A 31 -21.20 -5.95 1.14
C GLY A 31 -21.13 -7.00 2.26
N ASP A 32 -21.71 -8.14 2.02
CA ASP A 32 -21.72 -9.27 2.95
C ASP A 32 -21.17 -10.56 2.28
N ASP A 33 -20.87 -10.51 0.97
CA ASP A 33 -20.56 -11.71 0.19
C ASP A 33 -19.09 -12.15 0.28
N PHE A 34 -18.17 -11.20 0.48
CA PHE A 34 -16.75 -11.51 0.58
C PHE A 34 -16.04 -10.61 1.62
N PRO A 35 -15.24 -11.21 2.52
CA PRO A 35 -14.60 -10.49 3.63
C PRO A 35 -13.30 -9.77 3.19
N PHE A 36 -13.39 -8.80 2.28
CA PHE A 36 -12.21 -8.11 1.70
C PHE A 36 -11.26 -7.53 2.75
N THR A 37 -11.79 -6.86 3.78
CA THR A 37 -10.98 -6.24 4.83
C THR A 37 -10.26 -7.26 5.71
N GLN A 38 -10.90 -8.40 5.98
CA GLN A 38 -10.28 -9.51 6.71
C GLN A 38 -9.23 -10.21 5.85
N MET A 39 -9.48 -10.36 4.55
CA MET A 39 -8.51 -10.89 3.60
C MET A 39 -7.28 -9.97 3.52
N GLU A 40 -7.48 -8.65 3.46
CA GLU A 40 -6.37 -7.70 3.48
C GLU A 40 -5.54 -7.81 4.77
N MET A 41 -6.18 -8.07 5.92
CA MET A 41 -5.47 -8.32 7.18
C MET A 41 -4.64 -9.61 7.14
N VAL A 42 -5.16 -10.69 6.56
CA VAL A 42 -4.39 -11.95 6.38
C VAL A 42 -3.17 -11.70 5.51
N TYR A 43 -3.33 -11.00 4.39
CA TYR A 43 -2.21 -10.67 3.50
C TYR A 43 -1.19 -9.74 4.14
N TYR A 44 -1.64 -8.81 4.98
CA TYR A 44 -0.75 -7.96 5.78
C TYR A 44 0.15 -8.82 6.68
N GLU A 45 -0.41 -9.79 7.43
CA GLU A 45 0.40 -10.67 8.28
C GLU A 45 1.34 -11.56 7.44
N MET A 46 0.86 -12.13 6.35
CA MET A 46 1.70 -12.92 5.44
C MET A 46 2.85 -12.10 4.85
N ALA A 47 2.61 -10.86 4.46
CA ALA A 47 3.64 -9.97 3.91
C ALA A 47 4.70 -9.64 4.96
N LYS A 48 4.31 -9.39 6.21
CA LYS A 48 5.25 -9.19 7.33
C LYS A 48 6.11 -10.42 7.58
N GLU A 49 5.52 -11.60 7.62
CA GLU A 49 6.26 -12.87 7.76
C GLU A 49 7.22 -13.11 6.59
N ALA A 50 6.88 -12.65 5.39
CA ALA A 50 7.77 -12.66 4.23
C ALA A 50 8.88 -11.59 4.31
N GLY A 51 8.94 -10.77 5.36
CA GLY A 51 9.92 -9.71 5.56
C GLY A 51 9.69 -8.48 4.68
N ILE A 52 8.44 -8.21 4.33
CA ILE A 52 8.01 -6.99 3.63
C ILE A 52 7.67 -5.91 4.67
N THR A 53 8.21 -4.72 4.50
CA THR A 53 7.89 -3.58 5.35
C THR A 53 6.51 -3.05 5.04
N MET A 54 5.62 -3.10 6.03
CA MET A 54 4.28 -2.53 5.98
C MET A 54 4.01 -1.65 7.21
N MET A 55 3.10 -0.70 7.07
CA MET A 55 2.68 0.11 8.22
C MET A 55 1.81 -0.72 9.18
N PRO A 56 1.86 -0.43 10.49
CA PRO A 56 1.00 -1.09 11.46
C PRO A 56 -0.47 -1.08 11.03
N SER A 57 -1.08 -2.25 11.02
CA SER A 57 -2.46 -2.41 10.57
C SER A 57 -3.24 -3.31 11.53
N ARG A 58 -4.54 -3.08 11.63
CA ARG A 58 -5.45 -3.86 12.47
C ARG A 58 -6.88 -3.85 11.92
N LEU A 59 -7.66 -4.83 12.36
CA LEU A 59 -9.11 -4.76 12.19
C LEU A 59 -9.74 -3.99 13.35
N ILE A 60 -10.73 -3.17 13.02
CA ILE A 60 -11.62 -2.54 14.00
C ILE A 60 -13.05 -2.97 13.72
N GLN A 61 -13.85 -3.14 14.77
CA GLN A 61 -15.24 -3.53 14.63
C GLN A 61 -16.16 -2.32 14.80
N ILE A 62 -16.99 -2.06 13.79
CA ILE A 62 -18.01 -1.01 13.81
C ILE A 62 -19.30 -1.64 13.29
N GLU A 63 -20.40 -1.52 14.05
CA GLU A 63 -21.72 -2.06 13.71
C GLU A 63 -21.70 -3.55 13.31
N GLY A 64 -20.88 -4.34 14.00
CA GLY A 64 -20.75 -5.78 13.76
C GLY A 64 -19.88 -6.17 12.55
N LYS A 65 -19.39 -5.21 11.76
CA LYS A 65 -18.51 -5.45 10.61
C LYS A 65 -17.05 -5.17 10.98
N HIS A 66 -16.13 -5.92 10.37
CA HIS A 66 -14.68 -5.72 10.55
C HIS A 66 -14.13 -4.83 9.44
N HIS A 67 -13.59 -3.70 9.82
CA HIS A 67 -12.98 -2.72 8.93
C HIS A 67 -11.46 -2.78 9.06
N PHE A 68 -10.73 -2.56 7.96
CA PHE A 68 -9.28 -2.55 7.96
C PHE A 68 -8.77 -1.13 8.22
N LEU A 69 -7.88 -1.01 9.19
CA LEU A 69 -7.26 0.25 9.60
C LEU A 69 -5.74 0.12 9.47
N THR A 70 -5.10 0.99 8.70
CA THR A 70 -3.65 1.04 8.52
C THR A 70 -3.09 2.43 8.78
N GLU A 71 -1.93 2.51 9.45
CA GLU A 71 -1.24 3.78 9.67
C GLU A 71 -0.77 4.39 8.35
N ARG A 72 -0.77 5.70 8.28
CA ARG A 72 -0.27 6.44 7.13
C ARG A 72 1.23 6.65 7.25
N TYR A 73 1.99 6.16 6.27
CA TYR A 73 3.44 6.38 6.16
C TYR A 73 3.79 7.82 5.73
N ASP A 74 2.85 8.52 5.10
CA ASP A 74 3.04 9.88 4.58
C ASP A 74 2.72 10.98 5.61
N ARG A 75 2.63 10.59 6.89
CA ARG A 75 2.39 11.49 8.02
C ARG A 75 3.34 11.16 9.15
N ILE A 76 4.27 12.06 9.46
CA ILE A 76 5.18 11.94 10.61
C ILE A 76 5.01 13.21 11.47
N ASN A 77 4.64 13.03 12.73
CA ASN A 77 4.43 14.13 13.68
C ASN A 77 3.49 15.23 13.15
N GLY A 78 2.44 14.82 12.42
CA GLY A 78 1.48 15.74 11.79
C GLY A 78 1.96 16.39 10.48
N GLU A 79 3.23 16.25 10.12
CA GLU A 79 3.76 16.76 8.85
C GLU A 79 3.52 15.79 7.70
N LYS A 80 3.26 16.34 6.51
CA LYS A 80 3.14 15.56 5.28
C LYS A 80 4.52 15.31 4.68
N ILE A 81 4.81 14.05 4.36
CA ILE A 81 5.99 13.68 3.60
C ILE A 81 5.66 13.69 2.11
N HIS A 82 6.56 14.23 1.31
CA HIS A 82 6.39 14.22 -0.15
C HIS A 82 6.42 12.78 -0.66
N THR A 83 5.34 12.40 -1.36
CA THR A 83 5.17 11.03 -1.87
C THR A 83 4.63 11.09 -3.29
N GLN A 84 5.16 10.24 -4.17
CA GLN A 84 4.65 10.06 -5.52
C GLN A 84 4.51 8.57 -5.85
N THR A 85 3.43 8.22 -6.54
CA THR A 85 3.23 6.88 -7.07
C THR A 85 4.07 6.65 -8.33
N LEU A 86 4.31 5.37 -8.67
CA LEU A 86 4.89 5.03 -9.98
C LEU A 86 4.06 5.63 -11.14
N ALA A 87 2.73 5.63 -10.99
CA ALA A 87 1.83 6.26 -11.97
C ALA A 87 2.09 7.76 -12.19
N ALA A 88 2.52 8.48 -11.15
CA ALA A 88 2.86 9.89 -11.27
C ALA A 88 4.25 10.12 -11.88
N MET A 89 5.18 9.19 -11.65
CA MET A 89 6.56 9.29 -12.15
C MET A 89 6.73 8.73 -13.56
N ASN A 90 6.04 7.64 -13.87
CA ASN A 90 6.05 6.98 -15.16
C ASN A 90 4.63 6.43 -15.46
N PRO A 91 3.74 7.27 -16.02
CA PRO A 91 2.36 6.86 -16.31
C PRO A 91 2.24 5.77 -17.38
N ASP A 92 3.30 5.59 -18.17
CA ASP A 92 3.37 4.57 -19.23
C ASP A 92 3.99 3.23 -18.76
N ALA A 93 4.35 3.12 -17.47
CA ALA A 93 4.90 1.89 -16.91
C ALA A 93 3.89 0.74 -17.01
N THR A 94 4.36 -0.41 -17.50
CA THR A 94 3.52 -1.60 -17.75
C THR A 94 4.12 -2.88 -17.17
N SER A 95 5.31 -2.79 -16.59
CA SER A 95 6.07 -3.95 -16.12
C SER A 95 6.83 -3.64 -14.82
N TYR A 96 7.26 -4.68 -14.14
CA TYR A 96 8.17 -4.53 -13.00
C TYR A 96 9.54 -4.01 -13.42
N GLU A 97 9.98 -4.27 -14.66
CA GLU A 97 11.21 -3.70 -15.21
C GLU A 97 11.16 -2.16 -15.24
N ASP A 98 10.00 -1.58 -15.63
CA ASP A 98 9.79 -0.13 -15.61
C ASP A 98 9.84 0.42 -14.18
N LEU A 99 9.29 -0.30 -13.20
CA LEU A 99 9.38 0.05 -11.78
C LEU A 99 10.84 0.11 -11.32
N PHE A 100 11.64 -0.92 -11.65
CA PHE A 100 13.08 -0.94 -11.30
C PHE A 100 13.90 0.08 -12.08
N GLU A 101 13.46 0.47 -13.29
CA GLU A 101 14.09 1.57 -14.01
C GLU A 101 13.91 2.91 -13.28
N VAL A 102 12.70 3.17 -12.75
CA VAL A 102 12.45 4.35 -11.91
C VAL A 102 13.32 4.29 -10.65
N CYS A 103 13.44 3.14 -10.00
CA CYS A 103 14.33 2.97 -8.84
C CYS A 103 15.78 3.37 -9.16
N ARG A 104 16.30 2.95 -10.31
CA ARG A 104 17.65 3.32 -10.75
C ARG A 104 17.78 4.82 -10.98
N LYS A 105 16.80 5.46 -11.64
CA LYS A 105 16.78 6.91 -11.89
C LYS A 105 16.72 7.73 -10.61
N LEU A 106 16.05 7.21 -9.58
CA LEU A 106 15.92 7.84 -8.25
C LEU A 106 17.11 7.52 -7.32
N ASN A 107 18.06 6.69 -7.76
CA ASN A 107 19.17 6.17 -6.95
C ASN A 107 18.70 5.45 -5.66
N ILE A 108 17.59 4.69 -5.74
CA ILE A 108 17.10 3.90 -4.62
C ILE A 108 18.17 2.87 -4.19
N PRO A 109 18.47 2.74 -2.89
CA PRO A 109 19.47 1.79 -2.39
C PRO A 109 19.19 0.34 -2.80
N ALA A 110 20.24 -0.44 -3.04
CA ALA A 110 20.11 -1.84 -3.45
C ALA A 110 19.33 -2.71 -2.44
N SER A 111 19.45 -2.39 -1.14
CA SER A 111 18.69 -3.06 -0.07
C SER A 111 17.18 -2.86 -0.23
N GLU A 112 16.76 -1.64 -0.55
CA GLU A 112 15.35 -1.30 -0.79
C GLU A 112 14.86 -1.91 -2.11
N GLN A 113 15.69 -1.92 -3.16
CA GLN A 113 15.35 -2.64 -4.40
C GLN A 113 15.18 -4.14 -4.18
N SER A 114 15.97 -4.75 -3.29
CA SER A 114 15.81 -6.16 -2.91
C SER A 114 14.49 -6.42 -2.18
N GLU A 115 14.07 -5.49 -1.31
CA GLU A 115 12.76 -5.56 -0.68
C GLU A 115 11.64 -5.40 -1.72
N LEU A 116 11.77 -4.44 -2.63
CA LEU A 116 10.81 -4.24 -3.70
C LEU A 116 10.66 -5.48 -4.58
N TYR A 117 11.77 -6.16 -4.90
CA TYR A 117 11.74 -7.45 -5.61
C TYR A 117 10.95 -8.51 -4.82
N ARG A 118 11.14 -8.58 -3.51
CA ARG A 118 10.35 -9.48 -2.64
C ARG A 118 8.85 -9.21 -2.74
N ARG A 119 8.44 -7.93 -2.82
CA ARG A 119 7.04 -7.53 -3.02
C ARG A 119 6.49 -8.01 -4.35
N THR A 120 7.29 -7.92 -5.44
CA THR A 120 6.84 -8.42 -6.75
C THR A 120 6.63 -9.92 -6.74
N VAL A 121 7.54 -10.68 -6.11
CA VAL A 121 7.39 -12.14 -5.94
C VAL A 121 6.16 -12.46 -5.08
N PHE A 122 5.95 -11.73 -3.99
CA PHE A 122 4.79 -11.92 -3.12
C PHE A 122 3.48 -11.68 -3.87
N ASN A 123 3.36 -10.61 -4.66
CA ASN A 123 2.17 -10.33 -5.47
C ASN A 123 1.87 -11.46 -6.46
N ILE A 124 2.90 -11.98 -7.15
CA ILE A 124 2.75 -13.07 -8.11
C ILE A 124 2.29 -14.35 -7.40
N MET A 125 2.97 -14.73 -6.31
CA MET A 125 2.67 -15.96 -5.58
C MET A 125 1.36 -15.88 -4.80
N GLY A 126 1.05 -14.72 -4.25
CA GLY A 126 -0.17 -14.45 -3.50
C GLY A 126 -1.41 -14.25 -4.36
N GLY A 127 -1.27 -14.22 -5.69
CA GLY A 127 -2.41 -14.03 -6.59
C GLY A 127 -3.01 -12.62 -6.50
N ASN A 128 -2.21 -11.60 -6.18
CA ASN A 128 -2.62 -10.22 -6.28
C ASN A 128 -2.71 -9.84 -7.77
N VAL A 129 -3.91 -9.80 -8.32
CA VAL A 129 -4.16 -9.45 -9.73
C VAL A 129 -4.46 -7.97 -9.95
N ASP A 130 -4.41 -7.15 -8.91
CA ASP A 130 -4.60 -5.69 -8.98
C ASP A 130 -3.33 -4.90 -8.61
N ASP A 131 -2.16 -5.46 -8.85
CA ASP A 131 -0.85 -4.85 -8.57
C ASP A 131 -0.44 -3.79 -9.60
N HIS A 132 -1.28 -2.78 -9.77
CA HIS A 132 -1.09 -1.73 -10.76
C HIS A 132 -0.12 -0.61 -10.30
N ILE A 133 0.27 0.26 -11.24
CA ILE A 133 1.28 1.32 -11.03
C ILE A 133 0.96 2.35 -9.92
N LYS A 134 -0.27 2.38 -9.39
CA LYS A 134 -0.63 3.22 -8.23
C LYS A 134 -0.33 2.55 -6.90
N ASN A 135 -0.06 1.22 -6.87
CA ASN A 135 0.25 0.47 -5.65
C ASN A 135 1.74 0.50 -5.29
N PHE A 136 2.54 1.17 -6.11
CA PHE A 136 3.97 1.41 -5.83
C PHE A 136 4.21 2.90 -5.69
N SER A 137 4.80 3.29 -4.56
CA SER A 137 5.09 4.69 -4.25
C SER A 137 6.50 4.88 -3.73
N PHE A 138 6.96 6.11 -3.90
CA PHE A 138 8.25 6.59 -3.42
C PHE A 138 8.03 7.81 -2.54
N LEU A 139 8.80 7.91 -1.47
CA LEU A 139 8.82 9.08 -0.61
C LEU A 139 10.14 9.84 -0.79
N MET A 140 10.09 11.14 -0.62
CA MET A 140 11.28 11.99 -0.71
C MET A 140 11.51 12.70 0.61
N GLU A 141 12.70 12.55 1.14
CA GLU A 141 13.17 13.31 2.30
C GLU A 141 13.38 14.79 1.95
N ARG A 142 13.47 15.64 2.96
CA ARG A 142 13.72 17.09 2.76
C ARG A 142 15.06 17.41 2.06
N ASN A 143 16.04 16.50 2.15
CA ASN A 143 17.33 16.61 1.46
C ASN A 143 17.30 16.19 -0.02
N GLY A 144 16.15 15.72 -0.51
CA GLY A 144 15.94 15.23 -1.87
C GLY A 144 16.27 13.76 -2.10
N THR A 145 16.61 13.00 -1.05
CA THR A 145 16.85 11.55 -1.15
C THR A 145 15.51 10.81 -1.29
N TRP A 146 15.44 9.90 -2.24
CA TRP A 146 14.26 9.07 -2.48
C TRP A 146 14.39 7.67 -1.87
N HIS A 147 13.28 7.16 -1.37
CA HIS A 147 13.13 5.84 -0.79
C HIS A 147 11.85 5.18 -1.29
N ILE A 148 11.78 3.85 -1.24
CA ILE A 148 10.49 3.16 -1.41
C ILE A 148 9.60 3.41 -0.18
N THR A 149 8.30 3.51 -0.37
CA THR A 149 7.36 3.55 0.76
C THR A 149 7.21 2.16 1.39
N PRO A 150 6.72 2.01 2.63
CA PRO A 150 6.12 0.76 3.08
C PRO A 150 5.09 0.26 2.06
N ALA A 151 4.93 -1.07 1.96
CA ALA A 151 3.98 -1.67 1.04
C ALA A 151 2.53 -1.43 1.50
N TYR A 152 1.61 -1.40 0.58
CA TYR A 152 0.16 -1.25 0.80
C TYR A 152 -0.61 -1.91 -0.34
N ASP A 153 -1.90 -2.16 -0.14
CA ASP A 153 -2.79 -2.80 -1.11
C ASP A 153 -2.26 -4.14 -1.65
N MET A 154 -1.55 -4.89 -0.79
CA MET A 154 -1.07 -6.23 -1.10
C MET A 154 -2.12 -7.23 -0.65
N THR A 155 -3.11 -7.51 -1.47
CA THR A 155 -4.20 -8.43 -1.13
C THR A 155 -4.59 -9.30 -2.32
N PHE A 156 -5.22 -10.44 -2.01
CA PHE A 156 -5.86 -11.24 -3.04
C PHE A 156 -7.04 -10.47 -3.65
N THR A 157 -7.09 -10.45 -4.97
CA THR A 157 -8.21 -9.84 -5.68
C THR A 157 -8.85 -10.87 -6.59
N THR A 158 -10.14 -11.13 -6.40
CA THR A 158 -10.92 -11.97 -7.31
C THR A 158 -11.68 -11.11 -8.29
N ASN A 159 -11.74 -11.55 -9.52
CA ASN A 159 -12.65 -10.99 -10.51
C ASN A 159 -14.02 -11.68 -10.37
N LEU A 160 -14.79 -11.29 -9.33
CA LEU A 160 -16.08 -11.91 -9.03
C LEU A 160 -17.11 -11.72 -10.15
N ASP A 161 -16.97 -10.67 -10.98
CA ASP A 161 -17.93 -10.31 -12.01
C ASP A 161 -17.56 -10.73 -13.44
N GLY A 162 -16.43 -11.44 -13.65
CA GLY A 162 -15.97 -11.85 -14.97
C GLY A 162 -15.66 -10.68 -15.91
N ALA A 163 -15.77 -9.45 -15.45
CA ALA A 163 -15.37 -8.28 -16.20
C ALA A 163 -13.86 -8.28 -16.35
N ALA A 164 -13.36 -8.31 -17.58
CA ALA A 164 -11.94 -8.11 -17.83
C ALA A 164 -11.52 -6.78 -17.21
N TYR A 165 -10.74 -6.83 -16.12
CA TYR A 165 -10.12 -5.63 -15.60
C TYR A 165 -9.19 -5.08 -16.68
N GLU A 166 -9.59 -3.97 -17.30
CA GLU A 166 -8.74 -3.23 -18.25
C GLU A 166 -7.51 -2.58 -17.56
N LYS A 167 -7.37 -2.75 -16.25
CA LYS A 167 -6.19 -2.29 -15.53
C LYS A 167 -5.02 -3.23 -15.84
N ARG A 168 -4.04 -2.69 -16.54
CA ARG A 168 -2.76 -3.36 -16.78
C ARG A 168 -2.06 -3.60 -15.45
N THR A 169 -2.03 -4.84 -15.01
CA THR A 169 -1.24 -5.26 -13.85
C THR A 169 0.21 -5.45 -14.27
N LEU A 170 1.15 -5.08 -13.40
CA LEU A 170 2.58 -5.13 -13.75
C LEU A 170 3.08 -6.56 -14.01
N HIS A 171 2.48 -7.59 -13.38
CA HIS A 171 2.93 -8.97 -13.54
C HIS A 171 2.37 -9.67 -14.79
N GLU A 172 1.33 -9.18 -15.45
CA GLU A 172 0.83 -9.80 -16.69
C GLU A 172 1.87 -9.83 -17.80
N HIS A 173 2.80 -8.87 -17.80
CA HIS A 173 3.91 -8.84 -18.77
C HIS A 173 4.92 -9.98 -18.55
N CYS A 174 5.09 -10.45 -17.32
CA CYS A 174 5.99 -11.57 -17.00
C CYS A 174 5.47 -12.93 -17.51
N ARG A 175 4.16 -13.06 -17.77
CA ARG A 175 3.54 -14.32 -18.26
C ARG A 175 3.59 -14.48 -19.77
N LYS A 176 3.93 -13.44 -20.52
CA LYS A 176 3.91 -13.43 -22.00
C LYS A 176 5.28 -13.62 -22.66
N ARG A 177 6.34 -13.92 -21.89
CA ARG A 177 7.69 -14.19 -22.38
C ARG A 177 8.07 -15.68 -22.08
#